data_6751789dff9c840fa2a1373cf6d72237
#
_entry.id   6751789dff9c840fa2a1373cf6d72237
#
_cell.length_a   1.000
_cell.length_b   1.000
_cell.length_c   1.000
_cell.angle_alpha   90.00
_cell.angle_beta   90.00
_cell.angle_gamma   90.00
#
_symmetry.space_group_name_H-M   'P 1'
#
loop_
_entity.id
_entity.type
_entity.pdbx_description
1 polymer ?
#
loop_
_entity_poly.entity_id
_entity_poly.type
_entity_poly.pdbx_seq_one_letter_code
_entity_poly.pdbx_strand_id
1 'polypeptide(L)'
;LAGLRAIGEDLSAPYIRRAVSWLESKQNPDGGWGESCLSYAEAEHSGKGDSTPSQTAWALMGLMSAGAVDSFSVARGVQFLLRHQLKDGSWEEVRHTGTGFPRVFYLRYHWYCQYFPLWALAMYRNLRSRGKMRADELRHYVQVDGSYRTER
;
A
#
# COMPACT_ATOMS: atom_id res chain seq x y z
N LEU A 1 8.78 -0.15 6.15
CA LEU A 1 8.51 -1.51 5.66
C LEU A 1 9.24 -1.79 4.33
N ALA A 2 9.15 -0.92 3.33
CA ALA A 2 9.82 -1.14 2.04
C ALA A 2 11.34 -1.26 2.16
N GLY A 3 11.99 -0.39 2.94
CA GLY A 3 13.44 -0.44 3.19
C GLY A 3 13.85 -1.72 3.93
N LEU A 4 13.08 -2.14 4.93
CA LEU A 4 13.34 -3.38 5.67
C LEU A 4 13.29 -4.61 4.74
N ARG A 5 12.28 -4.67 3.86
CA ARG A 5 12.21 -5.72 2.84
C ARG A 5 13.44 -5.71 1.91
N ALA A 6 13.87 -4.51 1.49
CA ALA A 6 14.98 -4.38 0.55
C ALA A 6 16.31 -4.90 1.10
N ILE A 7 16.52 -4.82 2.42
CA ILE A 7 17.73 -5.35 3.08
C ILE A 7 17.57 -6.81 3.55
N GLY A 8 16.46 -7.49 3.19
CA GLY A 8 16.25 -8.89 3.51
C GLY A 8 15.76 -9.18 4.92
N GLU A 9 15.14 -8.20 5.59
CA GLU A 9 14.59 -8.37 6.94
C GLU A 9 13.47 -9.43 6.95
N ASP A 10 13.37 -10.18 8.06
CA ASP A 10 12.29 -11.15 8.27
C ASP A 10 10.93 -10.45 8.39
N LEU A 11 10.13 -10.55 7.35
CA LEU A 11 8.80 -9.94 7.29
C LEU A 11 7.82 -10.54 8.31
N SER A 12 8.13 -11.68 8.92
CA SER A 12 7.34 -12.29 9.99
C SER A 12 7.67 -11.73 11.38
N ALA A 13 8.69 -10.88 11.50
CA ALA A 13 9.11 -10.31 12.77
C ALA A 13 7.96 -9.58 13.48
N PRO A 14 7.84 -9.69 14.83
CA PRO A 14 6.73 -9.12 15.58
C PRO A 14 6.54 -7.61 15.38
N TYR A 15 7.62 -6.86 15.23
CA TYR A 15 7.52 -5.41 15.02
C TYR A 15 7.00 -5.05 13.62
N ILE A 16 7.29 -5.87 12.59
CA ILE A 16 6.74 -5.71 11.24
C ILE A 16 5.24 -5.99 11.25
N ARG A 17 4.81 -7.07 11.91
CA ARG A 17 3.37 -7.37 12.07
C ARG A 17 2.63 -6.27 12.82
N ARG A 18 3.22 -5.70 13.88
CA ARG A 18 2.63 -4.54 14.58
C ARG A 18 2.49 -3.32 13.67
N ALA A 19 3.50 -3.05 12.83
CA ALA A 19 3.44 -1.94 11.87
C ALA A 19 2.35 -2.15 10.81
N VAL A 20 2.18 -3.38 10.31
CA VAL A 20 1.09 -3.76 9.38
C VAL A 20 -0.27 -3.54 10.05
N SER A 21 -0.47 -4.11 11.25
CA SER A 21 -1.73 -3.96 11.99
C SER A 21 -2.05 -2.50 12.30
N TRP A 22 -1.03 -1.70 12.63
CA TRP A 22 -1.21 -0.26 12.86
C TRP A 22 -1.67 0.44 11.57
N LEU A 23 -1.03 0.21 10.43
CA LEU A 23 -1.45 0.78 9.15
C LEU A 23 -2.89 0.38 8.81
N GLU A 24 -3.25 -0.90 8.95
CA GLU A 24 -4.61 -1.37 8.70
C GLU A 24 -5.63 -0.71 9.62
N SER A 25 -5.30 -0.50 10.89
CA SER A 25 -6.16 0.18 11.88
C SER A 25 -6.38 1.66 11.58
N LYS A 26 -5.52 2.27 10.74
CA LYS A 26 -5.60 3.69 10.35
C LYS A 26 -6.25 3.93 8.99
N GLN A 27 -6.74 2.87 8.35
CA GLN A 27 -7.47 3.01 7.10
C GLN A 27 -8.81 3.68 7.31
N ASN A 28 -9.08 4.74 6.57
CA ASN A 28 -10.33 5.46 6.61
C ASN A 28 -11.51 4.65 6.02
N PRO A 29 -12.77 5.00 6.34
CA PRO A 29 -13.96 4.32 5.81
C PRO A 29 -14.05 4.32 4.28
N ASP A 30 -13.50 5.32 3.60
CA ASP A 30 -13.45 5.43 2.14
C ASP A 30 -12.41 4.49 1.49
N GLY A 31 -11.56 3.86 2.30
CA GLY A 31 -10.50 2.94 1.86
C GLY A 31 -9.13 3.59 1.69
N GLY A 32 -9.03 4.91 1.83
CA GLY A 32 -7.75 5.62 1.78
C GLY A 32 -7.07 5.74 3.13
N TRP A 33 -5.94 6.43 3.14
CA TRP A 33 -5.20 6.86 4.33
C TRP A 33 -4.88 8.32 4.25
N GLY A 34 -4.87 8.95 5.41
CA GLY A 34 -4.47 10.34 5.56
C GLY A 34 -4.06 10.65 6.98
N GLU A 35 -3.11 11.57 7.11
CA GLU A 35 -2.67 12.09 8.39
C GLU A 35 -2.52 13.60 8.30
N SER A 36 -3.10 14.29 9.26
CA SER A 36 -2.97 15.73 9.36
C SER A 36 -1.55 16.12 9.79
N CYS A 37 -1.04 17.22 9.27
CA CYS A 37 0.22 17.81 9.75
C CYS A 37 0.19 18.24 11.23
N LEU A 38 -0.96 18.24 11.90
CA LEU A 38 -1.05 18.42 13.35
C LEU A 38 -0.32 17.31 14.13
N SER A 39 -0.17 16.12 13.55
CA SER A 39 0.59 15.00 14.14
C SER A 39 2.05 15.33 14.43
N TYR A 40 2.64 16.30 13.75
CA TYR A 40 3.99 16.77 14.06
C TYR A 40 4.10 17.52 15.40
N ALA A 41 2.98 18.02 15.92
CA ALA A 41 2.94 18.75 17.17
C ALA A 41 2.16 18.00 18.27
N GLU A 42 1.24 17.13 17.89
CA GLU A 42 0.25 16.51 18.76
C GLU A 42 0.10 15.04 18.37
N ALA A 43 0.71 14.16 19.18
CA ALA A 43 0.77 12.72 18.86
C ALA A 43 -0.60 12.04 18.71
N GLU A 44 -1.64 12.60 19.30
CA GLU A 44 -3.02 12.11 19.19
C GLU A 44 -3.59 12.18 17.76
N HIS A 45 -2.98 13.00 16.89
CA HIS A 45 -3.34 13.12 15.47
C HIS A 45 -2.63 12.09 14.57
N SER A 46 -1.77 11.23 15.13
CA SER A 46 -1.06 10.19 14.36
C SER A 46 -2.04 9.24 13.66
N GLY A 47 -1.90 9.14 12.35
CA GLY A 47 -2.77 8.32 11.49
C GLY A 47 -4.21 8.82 11.42
N LYS A 48 -4.46 10.11 11.69
CA LYS A 48 -5.79 10.73 11.59
C LYS A 48 -5.75 11.92 10.63
N GLY A 49 -6.62 11.90 9.65
CA GLY A 49 -6.80 12.94 8.65
C GLY A 49 -7.58 12.44 7.45
N ASP A 50 -8.00 13.37 6.59
CA ASP A 50 -8.68 13.03 5.35
C ASP A 50 -7.76 12.21 4.45
N SER A 51 -8.32 11.24 3.76
CA SER A 51 -7.58 10.42 2.81
C SER A 51 -6.97 11.25 1.69
N THR A 52 -5.71 10.99 1.38
CA THR A 52 -5.01 11.63 0.26
C THR A 52 -4.43 10.57 -0.68
N PRO A 53 -4.29 10.86 -1.97
CA PRO A 53 -3.68 9.95 -2.93
C PRO A 53 -2.25 9.56 -2.56
N SER A 54 -1.41 10.51 -2.16
CA SER A 54 -0.01 10.25 -1.81
C SER A 54 0.13 9.38 -0.56
N GLN A 55 -0.59 9.71 0.53
CA GLN A 55 -0.51 8.96 1.78
C GLN A 55 -1.15 7.57 1.65
N THR A 56 -2.24 7.46 0.88
CA THR A 56 -2.81 6.15 0.52
C THR A 56 -1.80 5.30 -0.23
N ALA A 57 -1.09 5.87 -1.20
CA ALA A 57 -0.05 5.16 -1.95
C ALA A 57 1.10 4.70 -1.03
N TRP A 58 1.55 5.53 -0.09
CA TRP A 58 2.60 5.15 0.87
C TRP A 58 2.17 4.00 1.78
N ALA A 59 0.94 4.02 2.28
CA ALA A 59 0.39 2.93 3.08
C ALA A 59 0.32 1.63 2.27
N LEU A 60 -0.18 1.69 1.03
CA LEU A 60 -0.22 0.56 0.11
C LEU A 60 1.17 -0.02 -0.16
N MET A 61 2.15 0.82 -0.48
CA MET A 61 3.53 0.38 -0.71
C MET A 61 4.13 -0.28 0.53
N GLY A 62 3.82 0.25 1.72
CA GLY A 62 4.22 -0.34 3.00
C GLY A 62 3.61 -1.72 3.22
N LEU A 63 2.30 -1.86 3.11
CA LEU A 63 1.57 -3.13 3.28
C LEU A 63 2.01 -4.19 2.26
N MET A 64 2.09 -3.84 0.99
CA MET A 64 2.55 -4.74 -0.06
C MET A 64 4.02 -5.17 0.14
N SER A 65 4.87 -4.27 0.63
CA SER A 65 6.26 -4.60 0.98
C SER A 65 6.35 -5.58 2.14
N ALA A 66 5.40 -5.53 3.08
CA ALA A 66 5.30 -6.49 4.18
C ALA A 66 4.63 -7.82 3.78
N GLY A 67 4.31 -8.03 2.51
CA GLY A 67 3.71 -9.26 2.00
C GLY A 67 2.17 -9.29 2.04
N ALA A 68 1.51 -8.22 2.47
CA ALA A 68 0.04 -8.16 2.64
C ALA A 68 -0.71 -7.80 1.34
N VAL A 69 -0.19 -8.18 0.15
CA VAL A 69 -0.75 -7.79 -1.15
C VAL A 69 -2.21 -8.23 -1.36
N ASP A 70 -2.60 -9.34 -0.74
CA ASP A 70 -3.94 -9.92 -0.86
C ASP A 70 -4.89 -9.49 0.27
N SER A 71 -4.45 -8.58 1.16
CA SER A 71 -5.29 -8.12 2.26
C SER A 71 -6.46 -7.27 1.76
N PHE A 72 -7.55 -7.28 2.54
CA PHE A 72 -8.72 -6.45 2.29
C PHE A 72 -8.37 -4.95 2.30
N SER A 73 -7.48 -4.53 3.19
CA SER A 73 -7.01 -3.15 3.28
C SER A 73 -6.30 -2.71 2.01
N VAL A 74 -5.44 -3.55 1.42
CA VAL A 74 -4.79 -3.24 0.14
C VAL A 74 -5.82 -3.14 -0.99
N ALA A 75 -6.78 -4.06 -1.07
CA ALA A 75 -7.82 -4.00 -2.10
C ALA A 75 -8.64 -2.70 -2.03
N ARG A 76 -9.03 -2.28 -0.83
CA ARG A 76 -9.78 -1.02 -0.61
C ARG A 76 -8.95 0.21 -0.98
N GLY A 77 -7.67 0.24 -0.60
CA GLY A 77 -6.78 1.36 -0.93
C GLY A 77 -6.53 1.50 -2.44
N VAL A 78 -6.38 0.38 -3.14
CA VAL A 78 -6.29 0.37 -4.61
C VAL A 78 -7.58 0.93 -5.22
N GLN A 79 -8.75 0.51 -4.73
CA GLN A 79 -10.03 1.04 -5.19
C GLN A 79 -10.18 2.54 -4.90
N PHE A 80 -9.68 3.02 -3.75
CA PHE A 80 -9.65 4.44 -3.45
C PHE A 80 -8.88 5.20 -4.52
N LEU A 81 -7.64 4.79 -4.84
CA LEU A 81 -6.83 5.46 -5.87
C LEU A 81 -7.51 5.45 -7.23
N LEU A 82 -8.08 4.31 -7.66
CA LEU A 82 -8.76 4.19 -8.95
C LEU A 82 -10.01 5.08 -9.04
N ARG A 83 -10.80 5.19 -7.97
CA ARG A 83 -12.00 6.04 -7.96
C ARG A 83 -11.70 7.52 -7.94
N HIS A 84 -10.55 7.93 -7.40
CA HIS A 84 -10.14 9.33 -7.33
C HIS A 84 -9.19 9.75 -8.46
N GLN A 85 -8.91 8.83 -9.40
CA GLN A 85 -8.16 9.18 -10.60
C GLN A 85 -9.02 10.02 -11.54
N LEU A 86 -8.49 11.14 -11.98
CA LEU A 86 -9.14 12.03 -12.93
C LEU A 86 -9.11 11.45 -14.35
N LYS A 87 -9.91 12.01 -15.25
CA LYS A 87 -10.02 11.54 -16.64
C LYS A 87 -8.71 11.62 -17.42
N ASP A 88 -7.83 12.55 -17.06
CA ASP A 88 -6.50 12.71 -17.64
C ASP A 88 -5.44 11.78 -17.05
N GLY A 89 -5.85 10.94 -16.09
CA GLY A 89 -4.97 9.98 -15.40
C GLY A 89 -4.25 10.54 -14.17
N SER A 90 -4.43 11.82 -13.84
CA SER A 90 -3.83 12.48 -12.69
C SER A 90 -4.63 12.28 -11.39
N TRP A 91 -4.10 12.79 -10.28
CA TRP A 91 -4.81 12.92 -9.00
C TRP A 91 -4.65 14.32 -8.44
N GLU A 92 -5.70 14.80 -7.79
CA GLU A 92 -5.66 16.05 -7.03
C GLU A 92 -5.41 15.80 -5.54
N GLU A 93 -4.59 16.66 -4.94
CA GLU A 93 -4.33 16.67 -3.50
C GLU A 93 -4.11 18.10 -3.03
N VAL A 94 -4.98 18.54 -2.12
CA VAL A 94 -4.91 19.91 -1.58
C VAL A 94 -4.23 19.95 -0.20
N ARG A 95 -4.09 18.80 0.47
CA ARG A 95 -3.50 18.72 1.80
C ARG A 95 -1.97 18.81 1.75
N HIS A 96 -1.39 19.36 2.81
CA HIS A 96 0.05 19.32 3.03
C HIS A 96 0.45 17.97 3.60
N THR A 97 1.59 17.44 3.16
CA THR A 97 2.11 16.12 3.58
C THR A 97 3.50 16.21 4.19
N GLY A 98 4.03 17.40 4.35
CA GLY A 98 5.32 17.65 4.98
C GLY A 98 5.30 18.92 5.82
N THR A 99 6.30 19.06 6.68
CA THR A 99 6.51 20.27 7.46
C THR A 99 7.94 20.77 7.29
N GLY A 100 8.09 22.11 7.20
CA GLY A 100 9.36 22.76 7.40
C GLY A 100 9.64 22.91 8.90
N PHE A 101 8.70 23.60 9.59
CA PHE A 101 8.68 23.71 11.05
C PHE A 101 7.26 23.47 11.56
N PRO A 102 7.05 22.54 12.52
CA PRO A 102 5.74 22.31 13.11
C PRO A 102 5.10 23.60 13.62
N ARG A 103 3.80 23.76 13.35
CA ARG A 103 3.00 24.96 13.70
C ARG A 103 3.41 26.28 13.01
N VAL A 104 4.47 26.29 12.21
CA VAL A 104 4.96 27.49 11.52
C VAL A 104 4.58 27.46 10.03
N PHE A 105 5.04 26.44 9.31
CA PHE A 105 4.63 26.24 7.93
C PHE A 105 4.70 24.80 7.51
N TYR A 106 3.85 24.42 6.55
CA TYR A 106 3.72 23.10 6.00
C TYR A 106 3.97 23.12 4.49
N LEU A 107 4.44 21.99 3.97
CA LEU A 107 4.85 21.83 2.58
C LEU A 107 3.88 20.90 1.83
N ARG A 108 3.58 21.27 0.61
CA ARG A 108 2.88 20.44 -0.35
C ARG A 108 3.77 20.18 -1.55
N TYR A 109 4.09 18.91 -1.76
CA TYR A 109 4.88 18.47 -2.90
C TYR A 109 3.95 18.07 -4.04
N HIS A 110 3.75 18.95 -5.02
CA HIS A 110 2.73 18.83 -6.06
C HIS A 110 2.81 17.51 -6.86
N TRP A 111 4.00 16.94 -7.02
CA TRP A 111 4.19 15.68 -7.76
C TRP A 111 3.94 14.44 -6.92
N TYR A 112 3.83 14.51 -5.61
CA TYR A 112 3.60 13.35 -4.74
C TYR A 112 2.29 12.66 -5.06
N CYS A 113 1.23 13.42 -5.32
CA CYS A 113 -0.06 12.87 -5.71
C CYS A 113 -0.08 12.30 -7.14
N GLN A 114 0.99 12.45 -7.92
CA GLN A 114 1.07 11.87 -9.26
C GLN A 114 1.87 10.57 -9.25
N TYR A 115 3.15 10.62 -8.89
CA TYR A 115 4.01 9.45 -9.06
C TYR A 115 3.85 8.39 -7.96
N PHE A 116 3.48 8.73 -6.73
CA PHE A 116 3.27 7.71 -5.71
C PHE A 116 2.04 6.83 -5.96
N PRO A 117 0.85 7.36 -6.31
CA PRO A 117 -0.27 6.52 -6.73
C PRO A 117 0.06 5.64 -7.93
N LEU A 118 0.70 6.19 -8.96
CA LEU A 118 1.12 5.43 -10.12
C LEU A 118 2.08 4.29 -9.73
N TRP A 119 3.06 4.57 -8.88
CA TRP A 119 4.01 3.57 -8.38
C TRP A 119 3.32 2.47 -7.56
N ALA A 120 2.44 2.83 -6.64
CA ALA A 120 1.69 1.88 -5.82
C ALA A 120 0.81 0.95 -6.69
N LEU A 121 0.10 1.50 -7.67
CA LEU A 121 -0.72 0.73 -8.61
C LEU A 121 0.11 -0.20 -9.49
N ALA A 122 1.25 0.27 -9.99
CA ALA A 122 2.18 -0.56 -10.77
C ALA A 122 2.77 -1.70 -9.92
N MET A 123 3.14 -1.42 -8.67
CA MET A 123 3.61 -2.42 -7.72
C MET A 123 2.53 -3.47 -7.43
N TYR A 124 1.29 -3.05 -7.18
CA TYR A 124 0.15 -3.95 -6.97
C TYR A 124 -0.07 -4.87 -8.18
N ARG A 125 -0.14 -4.30 -9.38
CA ARG A 125 -0.29 -5.06 -10.63
C ARG A 125 0.81 -6.12 -10.77
N ASN A 126 2.07 -5.74 -10.57
CA ASN A 126 3.20 -6.64 -10.73
C ASN A 126 3.21 -7.78 -9.71
N LEU A 127 2.88 -7.50 -8.45
CA LEU A 127 2.80 -8.52 -7.41
C LEU A 127 1.65 -9.51 -7.66
N ARG A 128 0.48 -9.01 -8.09
CA ARG A 128 -0.68 -9.85 -8.45
C ARG A 128 -0.39 -10.73 -9.67
N SER A 129 0.27 -10.20 -10.68
CA SER A 129 0.66 -10.97 -11.88
C SER A 129 1.62 -12.10 -11.55
N ARG A 130 2.64 -11.84 -10.71
CA ARG A 130 3.59 -12.88 -10.26
C ARG A 130 2.91 -13.97 -9.41
N GLY A 131 1.98 -13.60 -8.55
CA GLY A 131 1.19 -14.56 -7.77
C GLY A 131 0.33 -15.46 -8.66
N LYS A 132 -0.25 -14.91 -9.73
CA LYS A 132 -1.05 -15.64 -10.70
C LYS A 132 -0.21 -16.64 -11.50
N MET A 133 0.96 -16.22 -12.00
CA MET A 133 1.91 -17.10 -12.69
C MET A 133 2.33 -18.29 -11.79
N ARG A 134 2.71 -18.04 -10.54
CA ARG A 134 3.06 -19.12 -9.60
C ARG A 134 1.91 -20.10 -9.34
N ALA A 135 0.69 -19.60 -9.22
CA ALA A 135 -0.48 -20.46 -9.03
C ALA A 135 -0.77 -21.32 -10.27
N ASP A 136 -0.59 -20.79 -11.47
CA ASP A 136 -0.78 -21.53 -12.72
C ASP A 136 0.33 -22.57 -12.93
N GLU A 137 1.57 -22.26 -12.60
CA GLU A 137 2.69 -23.21 -12.58
C GLU A 137 2.41 -24.37 -11.62
N LEU A 138 1.98 -24.10 -10.38
CA LEU A 138 1.63 -25.13 -9.41
C LEU A 138 0.48 -26.03 -9.87
N ARG A 139 -0.54 -25.48 -10.53
CA ARG A 139 -1.63 -26.28 -11.10
C ARG A 139 -1.15 -27.21 -12.20
N HIS A 140 -0.22 -26.74 -13.01
CA HIS A 140 0.40 -27.59 -14.06
C HIS A 140 1.15 -28.78 -13.46
N TYR A 141 1.94 -28.55 -12.41
CA TYR A 141 2.62 -29.63 -11.68
C TYR A 141 1.65 -30.65 -11.06
N VAL A 142 0.56 -30.20 -10.46
CA VAL A 142 -0.46 -31.08 -9.87
C VAL A 142 -1.18 -31.91 -10.93
N GLN A 143 -1.44 -31.35 -12.12
CA GLN A 143 -2.02 -32.10 -13.24
C GLN A 143 -1.08 -33.17 -13.80
N VAL A 144 0.21 -32.88 -13.89
CA VAL A 144 1.22 -33.83 -14.39
C VAL A 144 1.42 -35.01 -13.39
N ASP A 145 1.42 -34.73 -12.09
CA ASP A 145 1.57 -35.75 -11.04
C ASP A 145 0.32 -36.64 -10.92
N GLY A 146 -0.87 -36.11 -11.20
CA GLY A 146 -2.13 -36.88 -11.24
C GLY A 146 -2.23 -37.89 -12.38
N SER A 147 -1.50 -37.69 -13.48
CA SER A 147 -1.52 -38.61 -14.63
C SER A 147 -0.61 -39.81 -14.46
N TYR A 148 0.32 -39.82 -13.50
CA TYR A 148 1.21 -40.95 -13.21
C TYR A 148 0.60 -41.98 -12.23
N ARG A 149 -0.58 -41.76 -11.66
CA ARG A 149 -1.23 -42.70 -10.71
C ARG A 149 -2.27 -43.64 -11.33
N THR A 150 -2.45 -43.62 -12.63
CA THR A 150 -3.47 -44.48 -13.28
C THR A 150 -2.94 -45.65 -14.10
N GLU A 151 -1.64 -45.93 -14.02
CA GLU A 151 -1.09 -47.16 -14.63
C GLU A 151 -0.33 -48.00 -13.58
N ARG A 152 -1.09 -48.71 -12.73
CA ARG A 152 -0.70 -49.98 -12.10
C ARG A 152 -1.93 -50.82 -11.77
#